data_a4b441b7d530a8eaf70ad4dc51fbaa81
#
_entry.id   a4b441b7d530a8eaf70ad4dc51fbaa81
#
_cell.length_a   1.000
_cell.length_b   1.000
_cell.length_c   1.000
_cell.angle_alpha   90.00
_cell.angle_beta   90.00
_cell.angle_gamma   90.00
#
_symmetry.space_group_name_H-M   'P 1'
#
loop_
_entity.id
_entity.type
_entity.pdbx_description
1 polymer ?
#
loop_
_entity_poly.entity_id
_entity_poly.type
_entity_poly.pdbx_seq_one_letter_code
_entity_poly.pdbx_strand_id
1 'polypeptide(L)'
;MKASAKGIGLAIIGGGRVGLFRGEVAARHPAVQWIGLAEKNPNRAGEVGPKISADFVTQSHIELLKRPEVTAAIICTDEHLHVDPIMAAVERGIPMLIEKPLATNLAESERVLKAIKAAKLDAVVGYTQRFRR
;
A
#
# COMPACT_ATOMS: atom_id res chain seq x y z
N MET A 1 -12.84 -27.51 -10.82
CA MET A 1 -13.34 -26.11 -10.62
C MET A 1 -12.14 -25.20 -10.39
N LYS A 2 -11.87 -24.30 -11.31
CA LYS A 2 -10.95 -23.20 -11.02
C LYS A 2 -11.66 -22.30 -10.02
N ALA A 3 -11.14 -22.15 -8.80
CA ALA A 3 -11.58 -21.12 -7.89
C ALA A 3 -11.49 -19.79 -8.66
N SER A 4 -12.60 -19.05 -8.78
CA SER A 4 -12.55 -17.73 -9.35
C SER A 4 -11.63 -16.93 -8.46
N ALA A 5 -10.51 -16.46 -9.00
CA ALA A 5 -9.62 -15.57 -8.26
C ALA A 5 -10.45 -14.37 -7.83
N LYS A 6 -10.69 -14.23 -6.52
CA LYS A 6 -11.29 -13.02 -5.98
C LYS A 6 -10.39 -11.86 -6.42
N GLY A 7 -10.96 -10.82 -6.98
CA GLY A 7 -10.19 -9.64 -7.39
C GLY A 7 -9.44 -9.00 -6.21
N ILE A 8 -8.44 -8.20 -6.53
CA ILE A 8 -7.60 -7.51 -5.54
C ILE A 8 -8.35 -6.28 -5.03
N GLY A 9 -8.50 -6.18 -3.72
CA GLY A 9 -8.83 -4.95 -3.02
C GLY A 9 -7.55 -4.28 -2.56
N LEU A 10 -7.20 -3.16 -3.16
CA LEU A 10 -5.92 -2.49 -2.98
C LEU A 10 -6.02 -1.30 -2.04
N ALA A 11 -5.26 -1.30 -0.96
CA ALA A 11 -5.07 -0.14 -0.10
C ALA A 11 -3.84 0.65 -0.57
N ILE A 12 -4.03 1.91 -0.94
CA ILE A 12 -2.95 2.85 -1.25
C ILE A 12 -2.77 3.77 -0.04
N ILE A 13 -1.61 3.71 0.57
CA ILE A 13 -1.28 4.48 1.77
C ILE A 13 -0.23 5.54 1.40
N GLY A 14 -0.67 6.78 1.36
CA GLY A 14 0.07 7.93 0.86
C GLY A 14 -0.36 8.33 -0.55
N GLY A 15 -0.92 9.52 -0.68
CA GLY A 15 -1.43 10.10 -1.94
C GLY A 15 -0.49 11.11 -2.58
N GLY A 16 0.82 10.97 -2.38
CA GLY A 16 1.82 11.79 -3.06
C GLY A 16 1.97 11.39 -4.54
N ARG A 17 3.01 11.92 -5.20
CA ARG A 17 3.23 11.67 -6.62
C ARG A 17 3.34 10.18 -6.97
N VAL A 18 4.02 9.40 -6.14
CA VAL A 18 4.17 7.95 -6.38
C VAL A 18 2.86 7.22 -6.12
N GLY A 19 2.15 7.55 -5.04
CA GLY A 19 0.84 6.97 -4.73
C GLY A 19 -0.19 7.24 -5.82
N LEU A 20 -0.22 8.46 -6.36
CA LEU A 20 -1.04 8.80 -7.51
C LEU A 20 -0.69 7.93 -8.72
N PHE A 21 0.59 7.87 -9.10
CA PHE A 21 1.05 7.08 -10.25
C PHE A 21 0.70 5.60 -10.11
N ARG A 22 0.97 5.00 -8.96
CA ARG A 22 0.65 3.60 -8.69
C ARG A 22 -0.85 3.34 -8.68
N GLY A 23 -1.61 4.25 -8.11
CA GLY A 23 -3.07 4.18 -8.10
C GLY A 23 -3.69 4.25 -9.48
N GLU A 24 -3.20 5.13 -10.35
CA GLU A 24 -3.64 5.22 -11.75
C GLU A 24 -3.34 3.95 -12.55
N VAL A 25 -2.16 3.35 -12.32
CA VAL A 25 -1.81 2.07 -12.96
C VAL A 25 -2.71 0.94 -12.43
N ALA A 26 -2.91 0.88 -11.12
CA ALA A 26 -3.76 -0.12 -10.48
C ALA A 26 -5.22 -0.02 -10.95
N ALA A 27 -5.77 1.18 -11.08
CA ALA A 27 -7.15 1.41 -11.53
C ALA A 27 -7.44 0.86 -12.92
N ARG A 28 -6.41 0.71 -13.76
CA ARG A 28 -6.53 0.14 -15.11
C ARG A 28 -6.30 -1.37 -15.16
N HIS A 29 -5.85 -1.96 -14.06
CA HIS A 29 -5.53 -3.38 -14.05
C HIS A 29 -6.77 -4.24 -13.76
N PRO A 30 -7.11 -5.22 -14.63
CA PRO A 30 -8.36 -5.97 -14.52
C PRO A 30 -8.48 -6.80 -13.23
N ALA A 31 -7.37 -7.16 -12.59
CA ALA A 31 -7.40 -7.88 -11.33
C ALA A 31 -7.75 -7.00 -10.13
N VAL A 32 -7.61 -5.66 -10.23
CA VAL A 32 -7.94 -4.73 -9.16
C VAL A 32 -9.41 -4.35 -9.26
N GLN A 33 -10.18 -4.71 -8.26
CA GLN A 33 -11.64 -4.52 -8.25
C GLN A 33 -12.10 -3.50 -7.21
N TRP A 34 -11.23 -3.10 -6.31
CA TRP A 34 -11.51 -2.12 -5.28
C TRP A 34 -10.22 -1.37 -4.91
N ILE A 35 -10.31 -0.07 -4.74
CA ILE A 35 -9.20 0.79 -4.32
C ILE A 35 -9.64 1.66 -3.15
N GLY A 36 -8.88 1.62 -2.07
CA GLY A 36 -8.97 2.58 -0.98
C GLY A 36 -7.73 3.45 -0.89
N LEU A 37 -7.89 4.69 -0.53
CA LEU A 37 -6.82 5.67 -0.32
C LEU A 37 -6.79 6.15 1.13
N ALA A 38 -5.63 6.08 1.76
CA ALA A 38 -5.34 6.79 3.01
C ALA A 38 -4.34 7.91 2.74
N GLU A 39 -4.78 9.15 2.91
CA GLU A 39 -3.96 10.36 2.75
C GLU A 39 -4.26 11.35 3.85
N LYS A 40 -3.25 11.73 4.63
CA LYS A 40 -3.42 12.63 5.78
C LYS A 40 -3.85 14.05 5.40
N ASN A 41 -3.38 14.54 4.26
CA ASN A 41 -3.77 15.86 3.77
C ASN A 41 -5.13 15.77 3.08
N PRO A 42 -6.20 16.39 3.63
CA PRO A 42 -7.55 16.28 3.08
C PRO A 42 -7.69 16.87 1.68
N ASN A 43 -6.96 17.93 1.36
CA ASN A 43 -6.97 18.52 0.02
C ASN A 43 -6.38 17.56 -1.01
N ARG A 44 -5.25 16.93 -0.69
CA ARG A 44 -4.61 15.94 -1.54
C ARG A 44 -5.46 14.68 -1.67
N ALA A 45 -6.10 14.23 -0.59
CA ALA A 45 -7.04 13.11 -0.63
C ALA A 45 -8.21 13.37 -1.59
N GLY A 46 -8.78 14.58 -1.55
CA GLY A 46 -9.84 15.01 -2.46
C GLY A 46 -9.42 15.12 -3.92
N GLU A 47 -8.13 15.40 -4.16
CA GLU A 47 -7.55 15.50 -5.51
C GLU A 47 -7.19 14.14 -6.10
N VAL A 48 -6.55 13.30 -5.31
CA VAL A 48 -6.03 12.00 -5.74
C VAL A 48 -7.12 10.93 -5.81
N GLY A 49 -8.04 10.92 -4.84
CA GLY A 49 -9.11 9.92 -4.78
C GLY A 49 -9.83 9.71 -6.11
N PRO A 50 -10.38 10.76 -6.73
CA PRO A 50 -11.05 10.63 -8.03
C PRO A 50 -10.13 10.18 -9.17
N LYS A 51 -8.87 10.61 -9.18
CA LYS A 51 -7.91 10.26 -10.24
C LYS A 51 -7.55 8.78 -10.26
N ILE A 52 -7.57 8.14 -9.10
CA ILE A 52 -7.30 6.70 -8.97
C ILE A 52 -8.58 5.87 -8.90
N SER A 53 -9.74 6.48 -9.09
CA SER A 53 -11.05 5.82 -8.96
C SER A 53 -11.22 5.13 -7.59
N ALA A 54 -10.82 5.82 -6.51
CA ALA A 54 -10.91 5.25 -5.17
C ALA A 54 -12.37 5.05 -4.74
N ASP A 55 -12.69 3.85 -4.28
CA ASP A 55 -13.99 3.48 -3.72
C ASP A 55 -14.14 3.96 -2.26
N PHE A 56 -13.02 4.18 -1.58
CA PHE A 56 -12.96 4.61 -0.19
C PHE A 56 -11.77 5.55 0.01
N VAL A 57 -12.00 6.67 0.70
CA VAL A 57 -10.96 7.66 1.01
C VAL A 57 -11.02 8.00 2.50
N THR A 58 -9.89 7.97 3.16
CA THR A 58 -9.74 8.28 4.59
C THR A 58 -8.41 8.98 4.87
N GLN A 59 -8.28 9.58 6.05
CA GLN A 59 -7.01 10.12 6.53
C GLN A 59 -6.20 9.12 7.37
N SER A 60 -6.78 7.95 7.69
CA SER A 60 -6.19 6.94 8.57
C SER A 60 -5.87 5.65 7.83
N HIS A 61 -4.59 5.30 7.79
CA HIS A 61 -4.18 3.99 7.26
C HIS A 61 -4.72 2.82 8.10
N ILE A 62 -4.91 3.04 9.41
CA ILE A 62 -5.51 2.02 10.30
C ILE A 62 -6.96 1.75 9.89
N GLU A 63 -7.72 2.81 9.65
CA GLU A 63 -9.12 2.68 9.19
C GLU A 63 -9.20 1.98 7.83
N LEU A 64 -8.34 2.38 6.89
CA LEU A 64 -8.27 1.75 5.58
C LEU A 64 -7.95 0.26 5.66
N LEU A 65 -6.91 -0.11 6.41
CA LEU A 65 -6.47 -1.50 6.53
C LEU A 65 -7.48 -2.41 7.26
N LYS A 66 -8.42 -1.84 8.00
CA LYS A 66 -9.53 -2.59 8.62
C LYS A 66 -10.67 -2.91 7.65
N ARG A 67 -10.69 -2.31 6.48
CA ARG A 67 -11.72 -2.58 5.49
C ARG A 67 -11.67 -4.04 5.02
N PRO A 68 -12.81 -4.73 4.98
CA PRO A 68 -12.85 -6.15 4.59
C PRO A 68 -12.48 -6.38 3.12
N GLU A 69 -12.58 -5.35 2.28
CA GLU A 69 -12.22 -5.42 0.86
C GLU A 69 -10.70 -5.47 0.64
N VAL A 70 -9.90 -5.00 1.61
CA VAL A 70 -8.44 -4.89 1.47
C VAL A 70 -7.77 -6.27 1.51
N THR A 71 -7.10 -6.63 0.43
CA THR A 71 -6.32 -7.87 0.28
C THR A 71 -4.85 -7.65 -0.02
N ALA A 72 -4.47 -6.44 -0.38
CA ALA A 72 -3.09 -6.03 -0.63
C ALA A 72 -2.91 -4.53 -0.34
N ALA A 73 -1.70 -4.11 -0.07
CA ALA A 73 -1.39 -2.71 0.21
C ALA A 73 -0.17 -2.22 -0.56
N ILE A 74 -0.16 -0.94 -0.90
CA ILE A 74 1.02 -0.20 -1.39
C ILE A 74 1.33 0.91 -0.40
N ILE A 75 2.53 0.90 0.16
CA ILE A 75 3.01 1.90 1.10
C ILE A 75 3.81 2.95 0.34
N CYS A 76 3.25 4.13 0.18
CA CYS A 76 3.79 5.25 -0.61
C CYS A 76 3.86 6.57 0.20
N THR A 77 3.90 6.49 1.51
CA THR A 77 4.07 7.66 2.39
C THR A 77 5.47 8.25 2.24
N ASP A 78 5.71 9.38 2.87
CA ASP A 78 7.07 9.89 3.05
C ASP A 78 7.90 8.82 3.78
N GLU A 79 9.18 8.73 3.44
CA GLU A 79 10.05 7.63 3.87
C GLU A 79 10.14 7.44 5.39
N HIS A 80 10.09 8.53 6.16
CA HIS A 80 10.10 8.48 7.62
C HIS A 80 8.76 8.02 8.26
N LEU A 81 7.73 7.85 7.44
CA LEU A 81 6.39 7.39 7.85
C LEU A 81 6.07 5.96 7.38
N HIS A 82 7.04 5.22 6.86
CA HIS A 82 6.81 3.87 6.34
C HIS A 82 6.50 2.84 7.42
N VAL A 83 7.16 2.93 8.58
CA VAL A 83 7.13 1.87 9.59
C VAL A 83 5.73 1.59 10.13
N ASP A 84 4.99 2.62 10.52
CA ASP A 84 3.66 2.45 11.12
C ASP A 84 2.67 1.75 10.18
N PRO A 85 2.48 2.17 8.92
CA PRO A 85 1.58 1.46 8.02
C PRO A 85 2.08 0.05 7.65
N ILE A 86 3.39 -0.18 7.57
CA ILE A 86 3.93 -1.54 7.36
C ILE A 86 3.56 -2.44 8.53
N MET A 87 3.80 -2.00 9.76
CA MET A 87 3.49 -2.80 10.94
C MET A 87 1.99 -3.08 11.07
N ALA A 88 1.15 -2.10 10.76
CA ALA A 88 -0.30 -2.27 10.73
C ALA A 88 -0.75 -3.30 9.66
N ALA A 89 -0.12 -3.29 8.49
CA ALA A 89 -0.39 -4.29 7.44
C ALA A 89 0.08 -5.70 7.88
N VAL A 90 1.23 -5.80 8.56
CA VAL A 90 1.72 -7.07 9.12
C VAL A 90 0.74 -7.65 10.13
N GLU A 91 0.22 -6.84 11.06
CA GLU A 91 -0.78 -7.28 12.03
C GLU A 91 -2.06 -7.82 11.38
N ARG A 92 -2.41 -7.29 10.23
CA ARG A 92 -3.58 -7.71 9.45
C ARG A 92 -3.31 -8.86 8.48
N GLY A 93 -2.07 -9.31 8.36
CA GLY A 93 -1.70 -10.35 7.40
C GLY A 93 -1.83 -9.91 5.94
N ILE A 94 -1.64 -8.62 5.65
CA ILE A 94 -1.83 -8.05 4.32
C ILE A 94 -0.48 -7.99 3.58
N PRO A 95 -0.35 -8.66 2.42
CA PRO A 95 0.83 -8.54 1.57
C PRO A 95 0.98 -7.12 1.02
N MET A 96 2.22 -6.69 0.77
CA MET A 96 2.46 -5.30 0.46
C MET A 96 3.59 -5.04 -0.52
N LEU A 97 3.45 -3.98 -1.29
CA LEU A 97 4.53 -3.29 -1.99
C LEU A 97 4.91 -2.05 -1.16
N ILE A 98 6.18 -1.93 -0.82
CA ILE A 98 6.70 -0.82 -0.03
C ILE A 98 7.59 0.02 -0.92
N GLU A 99 7.36 1.33 -1.00
CA GLU A 99 8.28 2.22 -1.69
C GLU A 99 9.64 2.28 -0.96
N LYS A 100 10.67 2.52 -1.74
CA LYS A 100 12.03 2.69 -1.20
C LYS A 100 12.16 4.03 -0.43
N PRO A 101 12.99 4.10 0.60
CA PRO A 101 13.65 2.99 1.28
C PRO A 101 12.68 2.25 2.20
N LEU A 102 13.05 1.07 2.65
CA LEU A 102 12.22 0.29 3.58
C LEU A 102 11.93 1.07 4.88
N ALA A 103 12.95 1.68 5.44
CA ALA A 103 12.89 2.61 6.56
C ALA A 103 14.07 3.59 6.48
N THR A 104 14.15 4.56 7.41
CA THR A 104 15.18 5.61 7.38
C THR A 104 16.42 5.29 8.22
N ASN A 105 16.39 4.22 8.99
CA ASN A 105 17.56 3.74 9.75
C ASN A 105 17.58 2.21 9.83
N LEU A 106 18.73 1.67 10.21
CA LEU A 106 18.97 0.23 10.24
C LEU A 106 18.08 -0.47 11.26
N ALA A 107 17.92 0.08 12.46
CA ALA A 107 17.14 -0.54 13.54
C ALA A 107 15.66 -0.71 13.14
N GLU A 108 15.06 0.30 12.53
CA GLU A 108 13.69 0.23 12.01
C GLU A 108 13.57 -0.75 10.84
N SER A 109 14.54 -0.76 9.93
CA SER A 109 14.58 -1.70 8.80
C SER A 109 14.65 -3.16 9.28
N GLU A 110 15.49 -3.44 10.26
CA GLU A 110 15.59 -4.77 10.87
C GLU A 110 14.30 -5.18 11.60
N ARG A 111 13.69 -4.26 12.34
CA ARG A 111 12.41 -4.48 13.03
C ARG A 111 11.30 -4.84 12.05
N VAL A 112 11.16 -4.08 10.98
CA VAL A 112 10.17 -4.30 9.93
C VAL A 112 10.40 -5.62 9.22
N LEU A 113 11.65 -5.89 8.81
CA LEU A 113 12.01 -7.14 8.15
C LEU A 113 11.73 -8.36 9.02
N LYS A 114 12.06 -8.30 10.30
CA LYS A 114 11.77 -9.36 11.27
C LYS A 114 10.27 -9.63 11.39
N ALA A 115 9.45 -8.57 11.47
CA ALA A 115 8.01 -8.69 11.56
C ALA A 115 7.39 -9.32 10.30
N ILE A 116 7.82 -8.90 9.12
CA ILE A 116 7.37 -9.46 7.83
C ILE A 116 7.73 -10.95 7.73
N LYS A 117 8.96 -11.32 8.06
CA LYS A 117 9.41 -12.70 8.04
C LYS A 117 8.67 -13.59 9.04
N ALA A 118 8.45 -13.10 10.27
CA ALA A 118 7.72 -13.83 11.30
C ALA A 118 6.26 -14.09 10.88
N ALA A 119 5.63 -13.13 10.21
CA ALA A 119 4.28 -13.25 9.68
C ALA A 119 4.21 -14.05 8.36
N LYS A 120 5.33 -14.41 7.77
CA LYS A 120 5.43 -15.11 6.46
C LYS A 120 4.65 -14.39 5.34
N LEU A 121 4.70 -13.07 5.33
CA LEU A 121 4.02 -12.25 4.36
C LEU A 121 4.86 -12.01 3.11
N ASP A 122 4.19 -11.95 1.97
CA ASP A 122 4.79 -11.45 0.75
C ASP A 122 4.93 -9.93 0.84
N ALA A 123 6.17 -9.45 0.75
CA ALA A 123 6.47 -8.03 0.72
C ALA A 123 7.59 -7.77 -0.28
N VAL A 124 7.43 -6.72 -1.07
CA VAL A 124 8.39 -6.29 -2.09
C VAL A 124 8.73 -4.84 -1.87
N VAL A 125 10.01 -4.50 -1.93
CA VAL A 125 10.47 -3.12 -1.91
C VAL A 125 10.63 -2.60 -3.34
N GLY A 126 10.11 -1.40 -3.61
CA GLY A 126 10.01 -0.80 -4.93
C GLY A 126 11.34 -0.30 -5.52
N TYR A 127 12.35 -1.13 -5.62
CA TYR A 127 13.61 -0.81 -6.30
C TYR A 127 13.46 -0.87 -7.82
N THR A 128 12.69 0.04 -8.38
CA THR A 128 12.31 0.06 -9.81
C THR A 128 13.48 0.16 -10.77
N GLN A 129 14.61 0.73 -10.34
CA GLN A 129 15.81 0.84 -11.15
C GLN A 129 16.40 -0.54 -11.54
N ARG A 130 16.13 -1.59 -10.77
CA ARG A 130 16.54 -2.97 -11.09
C ARG A 130 15.87 -3.53 -12.34
N PHE A 131 14.75 -2.96 -12.75
CA PHE A 131 13.93 -3.42 -13.88
C PHE A 131 14.09 -2.54 -15.12
N ARG A 132 14.92 -1.50 -15.07
CA ARG A 132 15.26 -0.71 -16.24
C ARG A 132 16.25 -1.48 -17.09
N ARG A 133 15.92 -1.61 -18.38
CA ARG A 133 16.82 -2.10 -19.42
C ARG A 133 17.63 -0.96 -20.01
#